data_b7e95e4e7b69550018dcacaa2589b2fd
#
_entry.id   b7e95e4e7b69550018dcacaa2589b2fd
#
_cell.length_a   1.000
_cell.length_b   1.000
_cell.length_c   1.000
_cell.angle_alpha   90.00
_cell.angle_beta   90.00
_cell.angle_gamma   90.00
#
_symmetry.space_group_name_H-M   'P 1'
#
loop_
_entity.id
_entity.type
_entity.pdbx_description
1 polymer ?
#
loop_
_entity_poly.entity_id
_entity_poly.type
_entity_poly.pdbx_seq_one_letter_code
_entity_poly.pdbx_strand_id
1 'polypeptide(L)'
;AIFKNKSYHSEYRIDGLPVNVYAQLVVNKYVGLGGTNHTTLKLGTEYTYDANKGDGLIFDMENPPQAMGAQTLRPRAFNDIPALHTLSGFVSDKLSLAIGTTRAEVEAGVRFSNLFLNADKSGGNKGMFVAEPRVNATINLLNKSNNRFFDDLSLTGGFGLSNKMPTLLYLYPDNVYYDNVSLSKYGDNAKDRLALLSTDVISNTTNPNLRPAHTRKLEGGLSFRKGKVSGYVTYFNERHTHEFGFASQLYWANYMRYDVPATATDPMYDASTGDVTYMYNNAKLKAQKTQITDMLTWGRPANNSRSLKHGIEYGLDLGVFKPLRTSLSINGAWFHVSRTEEETSLNYINRNFDYVAVMPSGYGTVKDRFNTTFRFITHLPAVKMIFTTTVQVVWYDSERMVYNDASGNSRTRIVNYQGRDYLAVDPIGYYDRSGHYTDWQPQMANDATLCLMMQRFQTYAFEKDVVKPWALFNFRLTKELGRIAELSFTANNFTNKRKWHTNKHTLAKRQLYPDMYFGAEVKFKF
;
A
#
# COMPACT_ATOMS: atom_id res chain seq x y z
N ALA A 1 -20.11 -25.91 12.50
CA ALA A 1 -21.36 -25.16 12.35
C ALA A 1 -22.35 -25.99 11.51
N ILE A 2 -23.63 -25.96 11.84
CA ILE A 2 -24.70 -26.68 11.14
C ILE A 2 -25.60 -25.65 10.48
N PHE A 3 -25.53 -25.53 9.14
CA PHE A 3 -26.41 -24.63 8.38
C PHE A 3 -27.60 -25.39 7.85
N LYS A 4 -28.78 -25.07 8.35
CA LYS A 4 -30.04 -25.71 7.92
C LYS A 4 -30.78 -24.99 6.80
N ASN A 5 -30.48 -23.69 6.62
CA ASN A 5 -31.16 -22.84 5.64
C ASN A 5 -30.35 -22.65 4.38
N LYS A 6 -31.00 -22.71 3.22
CA LYS A 6 -30.40 -22.50 1.90
C LYS A 6 -30.12 -21.00 1.61
N SER A 7 -30.89 -20.11 2.21
CA SER A 7 -30.75 -18.66 2.15
C SER A 7 -31.12 -18.05 3.49
N TYR A 8 -30.43 -17.01 3.87
CA TYR A 8 -30.68 -16.27 5.10
C TYR A 8 -30.30 -14.79 4.90
N HIS A 9 -30.83 -13.94 5.75
CA HIS A 9 -30.41 -12.55 5.86
C HIS A 9 -29.23 -12.47 6.81
N SER A 10 -28.18 -11.77 6.40
CA SER A 10 -27.01 -11.51 7.23
C SER A 10 -26.81 -10.02 7.42
N GLU A 11 -26.63 -9.62 8.65
CA GLU A 11 -26.25 -8.25 9.01
C GLU A 11 -24.89 -8.25 9.69
N TYR A 12 -24.06 -7.27 9.37
CA TYR A 12 -22.84 -7.02 10.11
C TYR A 12 -22.67 -5.53 10.41
N ARG A 13 -22.06 -5.25 11.52
CA ARG A 13 -21.75 -3.90 11.99
C ARG A 13 -20.26 -3.79 12.26
N ILE A 14 -19.67 -2.66 11.89
CA ILE A 14 -18.31 -2.30 12.29
C ILE A 14 -18.44 -1.13 13.25
N ASP A 15 -18.04 -1.34 14.49
CA ASP A 15 -18.01 -0.33 15.53
C ASP A 15 -16.56 0.04 15.83
N GLY A 16 -16.18 1.27 15.50
CA GLY A 16 -14.83 1.79 15.70
C GLY A 16 -14.85 3.04 16.55
N LEU A 17 -14.06 3.04 17.63
CA LEU A 17 -13.83 4.22 18.48
C LEU A 17 -12.32 4.49 18.55
N PRO A 18 -11.74 5.13 17.51
CA PRO A 18 -10.33 5.47 17.51
C PRO A 18 -10.03 6.56 18.56
N VAL A 19 -8.99 6.34 19.33
CA VAL A 19 -8.48 7.29 20.34
C VAL A 19 -7.03 7.56 20.02
N ASN A 20 -6.72 8.84 19.78
CA ASN A 20 -5.35 9.32 19.58
C ASN A 20 -5.05 10.41 20.62
N VAL A 21 -3.91 10.27 21.32
CA VAL A 21 -3.40 11.31 22.22
C VAL A 21 -1.99 11.66 21.77
N TYR A 22 -1.75 12.93 21.56
CA TYR A 22 -0.46 13.47 21.17
C TYR A 22 -0.02 14.55 22.15
N ALA A 23 1.23 14.45 22.61
CA ALA A 23 1.86 15.47 23.43
C ALA A 23 3.26 15.75 22.91
N GLN A 24 3.64 17.02 22.84
CA GLN A 24 4.96 17.45 22.38
C GLN A 24 5.49 18.60 23.24
N LEU A 25 6.78 18.52 23.57
CA LEU A 25 7.54 19.62 24.16
C LEU A 25 8.72 19.95 23.24
N VAL A 26 8.85 21.22 22.88
CA VAL A 26 9.96 21.69 22.03
C VAL A 26 10.60 22.93 22.66
N VAL A 27 11.91 22.92 22.75
CA VAL A 27 12.73 24.04 23.21
C VAL A 27 13.67 24.47 22.07
N ASN A 28 13.64 25.75 21.74
CA ASN A 28 14.55 26.35 20.75
C ASN A 28 15.45 27.37 21.45
N LYS A 29 16.74 27.31 21.14
CA LYS A 29 17.72 28.28 21.63
C LYS A 29 18.47 28.87 20.45
N TYR A 30 18.35 30.18 20.30
CA TYR A 30 19.13 30.97 19.35
C TYR A 30 20.46 31.40 20.00
N VAL A 31 21.57 31.25 19.29
CA VAL A 31 22.92 31.70 19.72
C VAL A 31 23.56 32.48 18.59
N GLY A 32 23.86 33.76 18.82
CA GLY A 32 24.62 34.58 17.89
C GLY A 32 26.11 34.20 17.95
N LEU A 33 26.73 34.06 16.77
CA LEU A 33 28.14 33.69 16.60
C LEU A 33 29.03 34.89 16.13
N GLY A 34 28.45 36.07 16.12
CA GLY A 34 29.06 37.29 15.65
C GLY A 34 28.64 37.68 14.21
N GLY A 35 28.49 38.98 13.98
CA GLY A 35 27.93 39.52 12.72
C GLY A 35 26.53 39.00 12.46
N THR A 36 26.31 38.43 11.27
CA THR A 36 25.03 37.77 10.88
C THR A 36 25.05 36.28 11.11
N ASN A 37 26.12 35.72 11.65
CA ASN A 37 26.27 34.30 11.91
C ASN A 37 25.52 33.89 13.18
N HIS A 38 24.79 32.79 13.13
CA HIS A 38 24.05 32.29 14.27
C HIS A 38 23.79 30.79 14.14
N THR A 39 23.49 30.18 15.25
CA THR A 39 22.97 28.83 15.30
C THR A 39 21.66 28.78 16.08
N THR A 40 20.80 27.81 15.72
CA THR A 40 19.54 27.56 16.38
C THR A 40 19.49 26.10 16.79
N LEU A 41 19.73 25.85 18.06
CA LEU A 41 19.58 24.53 18.68
C LEU A 41 18.12 24.27 18.97
N LYS A 42 17.62 23.10 18.56
CA LYS A 42 16.26 22.62 18.81
C LYS A 42 16.30 21.26 19.49
N LEU A 43 15.63 21.16 20.62
CA LEU A 43 15.43 19.94 21.40
C LEU A 43 13.95 19.68 21.56
N GLY A 44 13.53 18.44 21.46
CA GLY A 44 12.13 18.11 21.71
C GLY A 44 11.89 16.65 22.08
N THR A 45 10.75 16.42 22.68
CA THR A 45 10.20 15.10 22.95
C THR A 45 8.75 15.05 22.54
N GLU A 46 8.32 13.87 22.10
CA GLU A 46 6.96 13.61 21.64
C GLU A 46 6.48 12.28 22.20
N TYR A 47 5.22 12.24 22.57
CA TYR A 47 4.53 11.02 22.94
C TYR A 47 3.26 10.87 22.14
N THR A 48 3.03 9.68 21.59
CA THR A 48 1.80 9.33 20.87
C THR A 48 1.20 8.07 21.46
N TYR A 49 -0.11 8.11 21.68
CA TYR A 49 -0.93 6.98 22.07
C TYR A 49 -1.99 6.77 21.00
N ASP A 50 -2.06 5.56 20.42
CA ASP A 50 -3.04 5.17 19.44
C ASP A 50 -3.77 3.89 19.88
N ALA A 51 -5.09 3.94 19.95
CA ALA A 51 -5.94 2.80 20.29
C ALA A 51 -7.26 2.84 19.51
N ASN A 52 -7.91 1.69 19.41
CA ASN A 52 -9.31 1.61 19.02
C ASN A 52 -10.08 0.95 20.16
N LYS A 53 -11.09 1.64 20.70
CA LYS A 53 -11.91 1.20 21.84
C LYS A 53 -13.29 0.68 21.44
N GLY A 54 -13.56 0.59 20.14
CA GLY A 54 -14.82 0.09 19.62
C GLY A 54 -14.98 -1.43 19.76
N ASP A 55 -16.23 -1.88 19.65
CA ASP A 55 -16.58 -3.30 19.73
C ASP A 55 -16.16 -4.09 18.48
N GLY A 56 -15.73 -3.40 17.42
CA GLY A 56 -15.14 -4.01 16.25
C GLY A 56 -16.13 -4.58 15.25
N LEU A 57 -15.76 -5.71 14.64
CA LEU A 57 -16.61 -6.42 13.69
C LEU A 57 -17.56 -7.33 14.43
N ILE A 58 -18.86 -7.09 14.27
CA ILE A 58 -19.94 -7.78 14.97
C ILE A 58 -20.93 -8.34 13.95
N PHE A 59 -21.23 -9.62 14.04
CA PHE A 59 -22.30 -10.28 13.28
C PHE A 59 -22.72 -11.59 13.96
N ASP A 60 -23.87 -12.10 13.55
CA ASP A 60 -24.37 -13.39 14.01
C ASP A 60 -23.61 -14.54 13.32
N MET A 61 -22.95 -15.38 14.12
CA MET A 61 -22.19 -16.54 13.64
C MET A 61 -23.09 -17.65 13.08
N GLU A 62 -24.39 -17.67 13.39
CA GLU A 62 -25.34 -18.61 12.78
C GLU A 62 -25.70 -18.17 11.36
N ASN A 63 -25.64 -16.86 11.07
CA ASN A 63 -25.93 -16.24 9.79
C ASN A 63 -24.78 -15.34 9.31
N PRO A 64 -23.58 -15.88 9.08
CA PRO A 64 -22.40 -15.09 8.75
C PRO A 64 -22.53 -14.41 7.39
N PRO A 65 -21.86 -13.25 7.15
CA PRO A 65 -21.92 -12.55 5.88
C PRO A 65 -21.21 -13.34 4.78
N GLN A 66 -21.96 -13.94 3.86
CA GLN A 66 -21.41 -14.71 2.74
C GLN A 66 -20.79 -13.84 1.65
N ALA A 67 -21.26 -12.61 1.49
CA ALA A 67 -20.86 -11.73 0.39
C ALA A 67 -19.35 -11.42 0.34
N MET A 68 -18.64 -11.65 1.41
CA MET A 68 -17.18 -11.39 1.49
C MET A 68 -16.33 -12.63 1.17
N GLY A 69 -16.92 -13.72 0.70
CA GLY A 69 -16.20 -14.97 0.42
C GLY A 69 -15.59 -15.61 1.67
N ALA A 70 -16.03 -15.17 2.83
CA ALA A 70 -15.33 -15.35 4.08
C ALA A 70 -16.12 -16.23 5.02
N GLN A 71 -16.23 -17.49 4.68
CA GLN A 71 -16.49 -18.52 5.69
C GLN A 71 -15.40 -18.51 6.79
N THR A 72 -14.30 -17.80 6.52
CA THR A 72 -13.18 -17.58 7.43
C THR A 72 -13.32 -16.32 8.28
N LEU A 73 -14.33 -15.47 8.04
CA LEU A 73 -14.54 -14.25 8.83
C LEU A 73 -15.13 -14.60 10.21
N ARG A 74 -14.65 -13.91 11.25
CA ARG A 74 -15.16 -14.01 12.62
C ARG A 74 -15.37 -12.61 13.20
N PRO A 75 -16.31 -12.44 14.14
CA PRO A 75 -16.37 -11.24 14.95
C PRO A 75 -15.03 -10.97 15.63
N ARG A 76 -14.62 -9.71 15.66
CA ARG A 76 -13.37 -9.30 16.30
C ARG A 76 -13.54 -7.97 17.00
N ALA A 77 -13.33 -7.94 18.32
CA ALA A 77 -13.34 -6.73 19.10
C ALA A 77 -12.08 -5.89 18.84
N PHE A 78 -12.23 -4.60 18.58
CA PHE A 78 -11.09 -3.70 18.41
C PHE A 78 -10.50 -3.26 19.75
N ASN A 79 -11.30 -3.22 20.81
CA ASN A 79 -10.85 -2.92 22.17
C ASN A 79 -9.95 -3.99 22.78
N ASP A 80 -9.90 -5.19 22.22
CA ASP A 80 -8.95 -6.28 22.56
C ASP A 80 -7.56 -6.07 21.97
N ILE A 81 -7.41 -5.18 20.98
CA ILE A 81 -6.14 -4.90 20.34
C ILE A 81 -5.36 -3.93 21.24
N PRO A 82 -4.12 -4.29 21.67
CA PRO A 82 -3.32 -3.41 22.50
C PRO A 82 -3.06 -2.06 21.85
N ALA A 83 -3.08 -1.00 22.65
CA ALA A 83 -2.71 0.33 22.19
C ALA A 83 -1.24 0.39 21.80
N LEU A 84 -0.91 1.28 20.86
CA LEU A 84 0.46 1.63 20.52
C LEU A 84 0.90 2.85 21.32
N HIS A 85 2.06 2.75 21.95
CA HIS A 85 2.72 3.83 22.65
C HIS A 85 4.04 4.14 21.96
N THR A 86 4.19 5.36 21.45
CA THR A 86 5.44 5.80 20.82
C THR A 86 6.01 6.98 21.58
N LEU A 87 7.24 6.84 22.07
CA LEU A 87 8.02 7.93 22.65
C LEU A 87 9.16 8.29 21.72
N SER A 88 9.28 9.57 21.40
CA SER A 88 10.35 10.08 20.54
C SER A 88 11.07 11.24 21.22
N GLY A 89 12.36 11.35 20.95
CA GLY A 89 13.18 12.51 21.33
C GLY A 89 14.01 12.95 20.13
N PHE A 90 14.26 14.24 19.98
CA PHE A 90 15.08 14.75 18.88
C PHE A 90 15.95 15.93 19.31
N VAL A 91 17.07 16.04 18.62
CA VAL A 91 17.97 17.20 18.67
C VAL A 91 18.33 17.60 17.24
N SER A 92 18.27 18.88 16.93
CA SER A 92 18.82 19.44 15.69
C SER A 92 19.47 20.78 15.94
N ASP A 93 20.45 21.12 15.12
CA ASP A 93 21.09 22.41 15.07
C ASP A 93 21.06 22.95 13.63
N LYS A 94 20.60 24.18 13.51
CA LYS A 94 20.61 24.94 12.24
C LYS A 94 21.65 26.05 12.34
N LEU A 95 22.77 25.85 11.66
CA LEU A 95 23.86 26.79 11.55
C LEU A 95 23.68 27.67 10.30
N SER A 96 23.69 28.99 10.48
CA SER A 96 23.68 30.00 9.40
C SER A 96 24.97 30.79 9.41
N LEU A 97 25.71 30.72 8.32
CA LEU A 97 27.02 31.37 8.17
C LEU A 97 27.02 32.33 6.98
N ALA A 98 27.57 33.50 7.17
CA ALA A 98 27.95 34.42 6.12
C ALA A 98 29.46 34.28 5.87
N ILE A 99 29.85 33.87 4.66
CA ILE A 99 31.24 33.68 4.22
C ILE A 99 31.48 34.69 3.10
N GLY A 100 31.98 35.87 3.46
CA GLY A 100 32.05 37.00 2.53
C GLY A 100 30.63 37.42 2.06
N THR A 101 30.40 37.37 0.75
CA THR A 101 29.08 37.66 0.15
C THR A 101 28.19 36.44 0.01
N THR A 102 28.67 35.25 0.33
CA THR A 102 27.96 33.98 0.24
C THR A 102 27.33 33.64 1.59
N ARG A 103 26.11 33.09 1.57
CA ARG A 103 25.43 32.55 2.75
C ARG A 103 25.35 31.03 2.65
N ALA A 104 25.71 30.35 3.72
CA ALA A 104 25.53 28.91 3.86
C ALA A 104 24.65 28.63 5.08
N GLU A 105 23.72 27.71 4.91
CA GLU A 105 22.88 27.18 5.99
C GLU A 105 23.03 25.65 6.02
N VAL A 106 23.33 25.10 7.19
CA VAL A 106 23.39 23.65 7.42
C VAL A 106 22.51 23.31 8.60
N GLU A 107 21.58 22.40 8.40
CA GLU A 107 20.77 21.85 9.48
C GLU A 107 21.08 20.37 9.61
N ALA A 108 21.56 19.95 10.78
CA ALA A 108 21.83 18.57 11.11
C ALA A 108 21.09 18.18 12.39
N GLY A 109 20.58 16.96 12.43
CA GLY A 109 19.87 16.48 13.62
C GLY A 109 19.66 14.99 13.61
N VAL A 110 19.20 14.48 14.75
CA VAL A 110 18.80 13.08 14.90
C VAL A 110 17.51 13.02 15.72
N ARG A 111 16.63 12.15 15.28
CA ARG A 111 15.42 11.73 16.03
C ARG A 111 15.57 10.29 16.45
N PHE A 112 15.23 10.00 17.68
CA PHE A 112 15.11 8.66 18.23
C PHE A 112 13.65 8.38 18.52
N SER A 113 13.16 7.22 18.14
CA SER A 113 11.78 6.81 18.42
C SER A 113 11.75 5.39 18.94
N ASN A 114 10.97 5.15 19.99
CA ASN A 114 10.72 3.84 20.54
C ASN A 114 9.22 3.56 20.54
N LEU A 115 8.83 2.48 19.86
CA LEU A 115 7.50 1.92 19.91
C LEU A 115 7.47 0.83 20.97
N PHE A 116 6.56 0.94 21.96
CA PHE A 116 6.35 -0.06 23.01
C PHE A 116 5.21 -0.98 22.60
N LEU A 117 5.41 -2.29 22.76
CA LEU A 117 4.45 -3.32 22.39
C LEU A 117 4.06 -4.17 23.59
N ASN A 118 2.85 -4.73 23.54
CA ASN A 118 2.44 -5.79 24.45
C ASN A 118 3.07 -7.11 24.00
N ALA A 119 4.05 -7.61 24.73
CA ALA A 119 4.81 -8.80 24.37
C ALA A 119 3.94 -10.06 24.22
N ASP A 120 2.94 -10.24 25.07
CA ASP A 120 2.07 -11.43 25.05
C ASP A 120 1.20 -11.50 23.80
N LYS A 121 0.80 -10.34 23.27
CA LYS A 121 -0.05 -10.23 22.07
C LYS A 121 0.75 -10.08 20.77
N SER A 122 2.04 -9.70 20.83
CA SER A 122 2.93 -9.47 19.67
C SER A 122 3.87 -10.65 19.38
N GLY A 123 3.63 -11.81 19.99
CA GLY A 123 4.48 -12.99 19.82
C GLY A 123 5.86 -12.88 20.50
N GLY A 124 5.98 -12.06 21.54
CA GLY A 124 7.22 -11.87 22.30
C GLY A 124 7.99 -10.58 21.97
N ASN A 125 7.57 -9.82 20.95
CA ASN A 125 8.21 -8.54 20.62
C ASN A 125 7.82 -7.48 21.67
N LYS A 126 8.82 -6.88 22.34
CA LYS A 126 8.61 -5.87 23.40
C LYS A 126 8.59 -4.43 22.90
N GLY A 127 9.06 -4.21 21.67
CA GLY A 127 9.12 -2.89 21.08
C GLY A 127 10.17 -2.75 20.00
N MET A 128 10.21 -1.57 19.39
CA MET A 128 11.12 -1.25 18.29
C MET A 128 11.73 0.12 18.49
N PHE A 129 13.05 0.19 18.44
CA PHE A 129 13.81 1.43 18.54
C PHE A 129 14.41 1.78 17.17
N VAL A 130 14.37 3.08 16.81
CA VAL A 130 14.97 3.61 15.59
C VAL A 130 15.68 4.93 15.85
N ALA A 131 16.72 5.18 15.05
CA ALA A 131 17.42 6.47 14.98
C ALA A 131 17.36 7.01 13.54
N GLU A 132 17.05 8.29 13.39
CA GLU A 132 16.78 8.95 12.13
C GLU A 132 17.67 10.21 11.98
N PRO A 133 18.96 10.05 11.63
CA PRO A 133 19.82 11.18 11.34
C PRO A 133 19.40 11.86 10.04
N ARG A 134 19.53 13.21 10.01
CA ARG A 134 19.25 14.05 8.84
C ARG A 134 20.27 15.17 8.77
N VAL A 135 20.66 15.51 7.56
CA VAL A 135 21.46 16.70 7.28
C VAL A 135 20.95 17.35 6.00
N ASN A 136 20.72 18.66 6.06
CA ASN A 136 20.36 19.47 4.91
C ASN A 136 21.34 20.65 4.85
N ALA A 137 21.76 21.01 3.65
CA ALA A 137 22.63 22.15 3.42
C ALA A 137 22.09 23.00 2.27
N THR A 138 22.19 24.31 2.40
CA THR A 138 21.88 25.26 1.34
C THR A 138 23.02 26.26 1.27
N ILE A 139 23.58 26.46 0.08
CA ILE A 139 24.64 27.42 -0.18
C ILE A 139 24.13 28.40 -1.24
N ASN A 140 24.05 29.67 -0.88
CA ASN A 140 23.76 30.74 -1.81
C ASN A 140 25.05 31.12 -2.56
N LEU A 141 25.17 30.64 -3.79
CA LEU A 141 26.38 30.82 -4.63
C LEU A 141 26.48 32.24 -5.19
N LEU A 142 25.37 32.75 -5.71
CA LEU A 142 25.26 34.06 -6.33
C LEU A 142 24.11 34.84 -5.75
N ASN A 143 24.31 36.10 -5.50
CA ASN A 143 23.29 37.06 -5.03
C ASN A 143 23.58 38.47 -5.57
N LYS A 144 22.71 39.43 -5.28
CA LYS A 144 22.85 40.81 -5.75
C LYS A 144 24.16 41.48 -5.35
N SER A 145 24.83 41.03 -4.31
CA SER A 145 26.10 41.60 -3.83
C SER A 145 27.32 41.14 -4.63
N ASN A 146 27.26 39.92 -5.21
CA ASN A 146 28.37 39.32 -5.93
C ASN A 146 28.10 39.03 -7.41
N ASN A 147 26.88 39.27 -7.89
CA ASN A 147 26.48 38.97 -9.26
C ASN A 147 25.44 39.96 -9.79
N ARG A 148 25.59 40.38 -11.05
CA ARG A 148 24.64 41.30 -11.73
C ARG A 148 23.50 40.58 -12.46
N PHE A 149 23.63 39.26 -12.68
CA PHE A 149 22.66 38.51 -13.45
C PHE A 149 21.58 37.87 -12.58
N PHE A 150 21.97 37.14 -11.52
CA PHE A 150 21.02 36.53 -10.60
C PHE A 150 20.83 37.39 -9.35
N ASP A 151 19.58 37.49 -8.89
CA ASP A 151 19.25 38.00 -7.56
C ASP A 151 19.56 36.96 -6.48
N ASP A 152 19.42 35.68 -6.83
CA ASP A 152 19.75 34.54 -6.00
C ASP A 152 20.03 33.31 -6.90
N LEU A 153 21.07 32.56 -6.58
CA LEU A 153 21.35 31.24 -7.12
C LEU A 153 21.87 30.39 -5.97
N SER A 154 21.10 29.39 -5.60
CA SER A 154 21.40 28.55 -4.45
C SER A 154 21.47 27.07 -4.82
N LEU A 155 22.47 26.39 -4.26
CA LEU A 155 22.60 24.93 -4.30
C LEU A 155 22.08 24.35 -2.99
N THR A 156 21.27 23.30 -3.08
CA THR A 156 20.74 22.57 -1.93
C THR A 156 21.16 21.11 -1.99
N GLY A 157 21.38 20.50 -0.83
CA GLY A 157 21.64 19.07 -0.72
C GLY A 157 21.10 18.54 0.60
N GLY A 158 20.64 17.31 0.58
CA GLY A 158 20.08 16.66 1.78
C GLY A 158 20.33 15.17 1.79
N PHE A 159 20.56 14.66 2.98
CA PHE A 159 20.60 13.24 3.27
C PHE A 159 19.81 12.96 4.54
N GLY A 160 19.00 11.90 4.54
CA GLY A 160 18.25 11.51 5.72
C GLY A 160 17.91 10.02 5.73
N LEU A 161 17.82 9.51 6.96
CA LEU A 161 17.19 8.22 7.25
C LEU A 161 15.83 8.48 7.89
N SER A 162 14.83 7.72 7.49
CA SER A 162 13.54 7.71 8.14
C SER A 162 13.02 6.28 8.24
N ASN A 163 12.20 6.04 9.26
CA ASN A 163 11.67 4.72 9.54
C ASN A 163 10.15 4.77 9.67
N LYS A 164 9.49 3.73 9.18
CA LYS A 164 8.06 3.53 9.39
C LYS A 164 7.86 2.34 10.31
N MET A 165 7.25 2.56 11.47
CA MET A 165 6.85 1.49 12.38
C MET A 165 5.71 0.67 11.77
N PRO A 166 5.61 -0.64 12.06
CA PRO A 166 4.46 -1.45 11.66
C PRO A 166 3.17 -0.90 12.27
N THR A 167 2.08 -1.02 11.53
CA THR A 167 0.74 -0.68 12.04
C THR A 167 0.13 -1.84 12.82
N LEU A 168 -0.99 -1.58 13.51
CA LEU A 168 -1.75 -2.60 14.26
C LEU A 168 -2.05 -3.85 13.43
N LEU A 169 -2.33 -3.71 12.13
CA LEU A 169 -2.59 -4.82 11.23
C LEU A 169 -1.45 -5.85 11.16
N TYR A 170 -0.19 -5.37 11.19
CA TYR A 170 0.98 -6.24 11.14
C TYR A 170 1.42 -6.71 12.53
N LEU A 171 1.21 -5.88 13.55
CA LEU A 171 1.64 -6.19 14.92
C LEU A 171 0.70 -7.15 15.64
N TYR A 172 -0.60 -7.00 15.41
CA TYR A 172 -1.66 -7.75 16.06
C TYR A 172 -2.66 -8.29 15.03
N PRO A 173 -2.20 -9.17 14.10
CA PRO A 173 -3.08 -9.79 13.13
C PRO A 173 -4.16 -10.61 13.83
N ASP A 174 -5.28 -10.82 13.13
CA ASP A 174 -6.32 -11.72 13.62
C ASP A 174 -5.92 -13.18 13.44
N ASN A 175 -6.62 -14.07 14.13
CA ASN A 175 -6.53 -15.49 13.86
C ASN A 175 -6.97 -15.79 12.42
N VAL A 176 -6.41 -16.83 11.83
CA VAL A 176 -6.86 -17.34 10.53
C VAL A 176 -7.76 -18.55 10.76
N TYR A 177 -8.92 -18.55 10.12
CA TYR A 177 -9.93 -19.59 10.25
C TYR A 177 -10.14 -20.28 8.90
N TYR A 178 -10.16 -21.59 8.89
CA TYR A 178 -10.52 -22.38 7.72
C TYR A 178 -11.75 -23.24 8.02
N ASP A 179 -12.84 -22.92 7.35
CA ASP A 179 -14.09 -23.70 7.45
C ASP A 179 -14.07 -24.77 6.34
N ASN A 180 -13.60 -25.96 6.68
CA ASN A 180 -13.54 -27.10 5.79
C ASN A 180 -14.90 -27.79 5.73
N VAL A 181 -15.42 -27.98 4.51
CA VAL A 181 -16.73 -28.62 4.31
C VAL A 181 -16.61 -30.13 4.51
N SER A 182 -17.07 -30.61 5.66
CA SER A 182 -17.14 -32.03 6.00
C SER A 182 -18.34 -32.73 5.36
N LEU A 183 -19.47 -32.03 5.23
CA LEU A 183 -20.68 -32.48 4.53
C LEU A 183 -21.44 -31.26 4.01
N SER A 184 -21.96 -31.38 2.80
CA SER A 184 -22.92 -30.43 2.24
C SER A 184 -24.05 -31.21 1.55
N LYS A 185 -25.06 -31.54 2.32
CA LYS A 185 -26.26 -32.24 1.85
C LYS A 185 -27.41 -31.27 1.73
N TYR A 186 -27.92 -31.11 0.53
CA TYR A 186 -29.11 -30.30 0.23
C TYR A 186 -30.31 -31.19 -0.10
N GLY A 187 -31.50 -30.72 0.22
CA GLY A 187 -32.74 -31.35 -0.09
C GLY A 187 -33.87 -30.31 -0.18
N ASP A 188 -35.00 -30.66 -0.77
CA ASP A 188 -36.16 -29.75 -0.91
C ASP A 188 -36.78 -29.45 0.47
N ASN A 189 -36.87 -30.46 1.32
CA ASN A 189 -37.37 -30.31 2.69
C ASN A 189 -36.25 -29.92 3.64
N ALA A 190 -36.55 -29.09 4.64
CA ALA A 190 -35.57 -28.65 5.63
C ALA A 190 -34.94 -29.81 6.42
N LYS A 191 -35.67 -30.86 6.71
CA LYS A 191 -35.18 -32.07 7.40
C LYS A 191 -34.16 -32.87 6.59
N ASP A 192 -34.16 -32.71 5.26
CA ASP A 192 -33.24 -33.42 4.35
C ASP A 192 -31.94 -32.63 4.10
N ARG A 193 -31.74 -31.56 4.84
CA ARG A 193 -30.56 -30.69 4.71
C ARG A 193 -29.65 -30.83 5.92
N LEU A 194 -28.35 -31.01 5.65
CA LEU A 194 -27.29 -30.97 6.67
C LEU A 194 -26.00 -30.45 6.05
N ALA A 195 -25.46 -29.39 6.62
CA ALA A 195 -24.14 -28.92 6.32
C ALA A 195 -23.27 -28.98 7.58
N LEU A 196 -22.11 -29.61 7.46
CA LEU A 196 -21.11 -29.70 8.52
C LEU A 196 -19.82 -29.01 8.09
N LEU A 197 -19.31 -28.15 8.94
CA LEU A 197 -18.03 -27.50 8.76
C LEU A 197 -17.08 -27.94 9.89
N SER A 198 -15.87 -28.30 9.52
CA SER A 198 -14.74 -28.46 10.44
C SER A 198 -13.89 -27.21 10.38
N THR A 199 -13.78 -26.48 11.49
CA THR A 199 -13.05 -25.22 11.53
C THR A 199 -11.67 -25.45 12.13
N ASP A 200 -10.63 -25.15 11.35
CA ASP A 200 -9.25 -25.03 11.85
C ASP A 200 -8.97 -23.58 12.21
N VAL A 201 -8.27 -23.36 13.32
CA VAL A 201 -7.90 -22.05 13.83
C VAL A 201 -6.40 -21.94 13.94
N ILE A 202 -5.80 -21.02 13.19
CA ILE A 202 -4.39 -20.66 13.34
C ILE A 202 -4.33 -19.41 14.21
N SER A 203 -3.92 -19.56 15.46
CA SER A 203 -3.83 -18.49 16.44
C SER A 203 -2.45 -17.83 16.50
N ASN A 204 -1.40 -18.54 16.08
CA ASN A 204 -0.04 -17.99 16.03
C ASN A 204 0.21 -17.24 14.70
N THR A 205 -0.49 -16.15 14.50
CA THR A 205 -0.42 -15.34 13.28
C THR A 205 0.60 -14.20 13.36
N THR A 206 1.10 -13.90 14.55
CA THR A 206 2.08 -12.83 14.79
C THR A 206 3.46 -13.17 14.25
N ASN A 207 4.24 -12.13 13.92
CA ASN A 207 5.65 -12.27 13.57
C ASN A 207 6.52 -11.45 14.53
N PRO A 208 7.20 -12.09 15.50
CA PRO A 208 8.07 -11.39 16.45
C PRO A 208 9.31 -10.75 15.81
N ASN A 209 9.66 -11.15 14.59
CA ASN A 209 10.82 -10.68 13.85
C ASN A 209 10.53 -9.46 12.96
N LEU A 210 9.32 -8.90 13.03
CA LEU A 210 9.02 -7.67 12.31
C LEU A 210 9.96 -6.53 12.73
N ARG A 211 10.43 -5.79 11.74
CA ARG A 211 11.31 -4.63 11.89
C ARG A 211 10.66 -3.40 11.32
N PRO A 212 11.06 -2.18 11.74
CA PRO A 212 10.68 -0.96 11.05
C PRO A 212 11.11 -0.99 9.58
N ALA A 213 10.28 -0.47 8.70
CA ALA A 213 10.70 -0.24 7.32
C ALA A 213 11.64 0.98 7.26
N HIS A 214 12.74 0.88 6.54
CA HIS A 214 13.76 1.91 6.45
C HIS A 214 13.72 2.62 5.11
N THR A 215 13.87 3.94 5.14
CA THR A 215 14.03 4.77 3.96
C THR A 215 15.32 5.57 4.08
N ARG A 216 16.20 5.43 3.08
CA ARG A 216 17.33 6.31 2.87
C ARG A 216 17.00 7.28 1.73
N LYS A 217 17.05 8.58 2.02
CA LYS A 217 16.78 9.63 1.06
C LYS A 217 18.04 10.46 0.81
N LEU A 218 18.33 10.74 -0.46
CA LEU A 218 19.36 11.66 -0.92
C LEU A 218 18.70 12.65 -1.89
N GLU A 219 18.97 13.94 -1.71
CA GLU A 219 18.46 15.00 -2.56
C GLU A 219 19.58 15.97 -2.95
N GLY A 220 19.48 16.53 -4.16
CA GLY A 220 20.33 17.61 -4.61
C GLY A 220 19.55 18.53 -5.55
N GLY A 221 19.65 19.83 -5.35
CA GLY A 221 18.84 20.78 -6.09
C GLY A 221 19.55 22.11 -6.35
N LEU A 222 19.07 22.79 -7.37
CA LEU A 222 19.45 24.13 -7.73
C LEU A 222 18.20 25.02 -7.75
N SER A 223 18.25 26.18 -7.12
CA SER A 223 17.19 27.19 -7.19
C SER A 223 17.77 28.52 -7.62
N PHE A 224 16.99 29.31 -8.37
CA PHE A 224 17.39 30.61 -8.83
C PHE A 224 16.23 31.62 -8.75
N ARG A 225 16.62 32.90 -8.68
CA ARG A 225 15.73 34.04 -8.83
C ARG A 225 16.41 35.13 -9.68
N LYS A 226 15.64 35.70 -10.60
CA LYS A 226 16.01 36.88 -11.38
C LYS A 226 14.79 37.77 -11.55
N GLY A 227 14.77 38.90 -10.87
CA GLY A 227 13.62 39.81 -10.88
C GLY A 227 12.35 39.11 -10.39
N LYS A 228 11.40 38.93 -11.30
CA LYS A 228 10.12 38.27 -11.03
C LYS A 228 10.12 36.79 -11.34
N VAL A 229 11.15 36.30 -12.02
CA VAL A 229 11.28 34.89 -12.40
C VAL A 229 12.03 34.15 -11.31
N SER A 230 11.50 33.03 -10.87
CA SER A 230 12.19 32.10 -9.97
C SER A 230 11.90 30.65 -10.39
N GLY A 231 12.86 29.78 -10.11
CA GLY A 231 12.70 28.38 -10.43
C GLY A 231 13.60 27.50 -9.60
N TYR A 232 13.31 26.21 -9.63
CA TYR A 232 14.14 25.19 -9.01
C TYR A 232 14.09 23.89 -9.82
N VAL A 233 15.12 23.10 -9.66
CA VAL A 233 15.19 21.70 -10.06
C VAL A 233 15.84 20.91 -8.94
N THR A 234 15.23 19.78 -8.56
CA THR A 234 15.72 18.88 -7.51
C THR A 234 15.71 17.44 -8.01
N TYR A 235 16.84 16.77 -7.92
CA TYR A 235 16.94 15.33 -8.06
C TYR A 235 16.79 14.69 -6.69
N PHE A 236 16.02 13.58 -6.61
CA PHE A 236 15.91 12.78 -5.40
C PHE A 236 16.12 11.29 -5.69
N ASN A 237 16.65 10.59 -4.68
CA ASN A 237 16.78 9.13 -4.68
C ASN A 237 16.36 8.61 -3.30
N GLU A 238 15.34 7.75 -3.28
CA GLU A 238 14.81 7.10 -2.07
C GLU A 238 14.91 5.59 -2.22
N ARG A 239 15.59 4.95 -1.28
CA ARG A 239 15.67 3.50 -1.18
C ARG A 239 14.92 3.05 0.06
N HIS A 240 13.85 2.28 -0.16
CA HIS A 240 13.04 1.68 0.89
C HIS A 240 13.42 0.20 1.02
N THR A 241 13.61 -0.26 2.26
CA THR A 241 13.91 -1.65 2.59
C THR A 241 13.03 -2.11 3.73
N HIS A 242 12.83 -3.43 3.85
CA HIS A 242 11.96 -4.02 4.88
C HIS A 242 10.52 -3.48 4.84
N GLU A 243 9.98 -3.19 3.65
CA GLU A 243 8.58 -2.77 3.51
C GLU A 243 7.64 -3.90 3.93
N PHE A 244 6.52 -3.51 4.54
CA PHE A 244 5.56 -4.47 5.09
C PHE A 244 4.71 -5.13 4.02
N GLY A 245 4.44 -6.42 4.23
CA GLY A 245 3.55 -7.25 3.46
C GLY A 245 3.18 -8.50 4.24
N PHE A 246 2.81 -9.53 3.51
CA PHE A 246 2.48 -10.84 4.07
C PHE A 246 3.28 -11.91 3.34
N ALA A 247 3.98 -12.75 4.10
CA ALA A 247 4.67 -13.93 3.58
C ALA A 247 3.72 -15.13 3.62
N SER A 248 3.66 -15.89 2.54
CA SER A 248 2.83 -17.08 2.45
C SER A 248 3.33 -18.17 3.38
N GLN A 249 2.42 -18.74 4.17
CA GLN A 249 2.68 -19.87 5.07
C GLN A 249 1.80 -21.05 4.65
N LEU A 250 2.33 -22.26 4.77
CA LEU A 250 1.60 -23.50 4.49
C LEU A 250 0.96 -24.04 5.77
N TYR A 251 -0.23 -24.60 5.65
CA TYR A 251 -0.97 -25.24 6.72
C TYR A 251 -1.64 -26.51 6.21
N TRP A 252 -1.55 -27.61 6.98
CA TRP A 252 -2.19 -28.88 6.67
C TRP A 252 -3.46 -29.04 7.52
N ALA A 253 -4.62 -28.86 6.88
CA ALA A 253 -5.91 -29.05 7.51
C ALA A 253 -6.31 -30.53 7.45
N ASN A 254 -6.60 -31.13 8.61
CA ASN A 254 -7.05 -32.51 8.72
C ASN A 254 -8.47 -32.55 9.22
N TYR A 255 -9.40 -33.09 8.41
CA TYR A 255 -10.80 -33.16 8.78
C TYR A 255 -11.49 -34.40 8.19
N MET A 256 -12.64 -34.76 8.76
CA MET A 256 -13.46 -35.86 8.25
C MET A 256 -14.44 -35.36 7.20
N ARG A 257 -14.53 -36.06 6.07
CA ARG A 257 -15.56 -35.87 5.06
C ARG A 257 -16.52 -37.05 5.11
N TYR A 258 -17.80 -36.76 5.01
CA TYR A 258 -18.89 -37.73 5.06
C TYR A 258 -19.54 -37.85 3.70
N ASP A 259 -19.76 -39.08 3.24
CA ASP A 259 -20.45 -39.38 2.01
C ASP A 259 -21.91 -39.79 2.31
N VAL A 260 -22.83 -38.90 1.86
CA VAL A 260 -24.30 -39.11 1.99
C VAL A 260 -24.91 -39.04 0.60
N PRO A 261 -25.63 -40.08 0.14
CA PRO A 261 -26.24 -40.07 -1.18
C PRO A 261 -27.20 -38.90 -1.40
N ALA A 262 -27.29 -38.40 -2.63
CA ALA A 262 -28.16 -37.28 -2.96
C ALA A 262 -29.64 -37.58 -2.65
N THR A 263 -30.07 -38.82 -2.81
CA THR A 263 -31.43 -39.33 -2.55
C THR A 263 -31.71 -39.66 -1.09
N ALA A 264 -30.70 -39.63 -0.21
CA ALA A 264 -30.88 -39.85 1.22
C ALA A 264 -31.75 -38.75 1.84
N THR A 265 -32.52 -39.12 2.85
CA THR A 265 -33.37 -38.20 3.63
C THR A 265 -32.95 -38.20 5.10
N ASP A 266 -33.38 -37.19 5.85
CA ASP A 266 -33.22 -37.05 7.30
C ASP A 266 -31.78 -37.27 7.80
N PRO A 267 -30.76 -36.58 7.22
CA PRO A 267 -29.40 -36.68 7.68
C PRO A 267 -29.23 -36.04 9.06
N MET A 268 -28.60 -36.77 9.99
CA MET A 268 -28.35 -36.31 11.36
C MET A 268 -26.89 -36.48 11.73
N TYR A 269 -26.33 -35.50 12.41
CA TYR A 269 -25.00 -35.57 12.99
C TYR A 269 -25.07 -35.75 14.49
N ASP A 270 -24.39 -36.77 14.99
CA ASP A 270 -24.21 -37.02 16.42
C ASP A 270 -22.86 -36.52 16.88
N ALA A 271 -22.83 -35.44 17.65
CA ALA A 271 -21.62 -34.83 18.15
C ALA A 271 -20.86 -35.72 19.17
N SER A 272 -21.51 -36.65 19.83
CA SER A 272 -20.91 -37.54 20.83
C SER A 272 -20.08 -38.65 20.19
N THR A 273 -20.53 -39.15 19.04
CA THR A 273 -19.84 -40.22 18.27
C THR A 273 -19.09 -39.69 17.07
N GLY A 274 -19.37 -38.46 16.66
CA GLY A 274 -18.84 -37.87 15.43
C GLY A 274 -19.35 -38.59 14.17
N ASP A 275 -20.55 -39.17 14.21
CA ASP A 275 -21.13 -39.92 13.10
C ASP A 275 -22.26 -39.13 12.42
N VAL A 276 -22.41 -39.36 11.12
CA VAL A 276 -23.58 -38.93 10.37
C VAL A 276 -24.42 -40.15 10.04
N THR A 277 -25.71 -40.11 10.37
CA THR A 277 -26.70 -41.11 9.98
C THR A 277 -27.72 -40.49 9.03
N TYR A 278 -28.33 -41.31 8.17
CA TYR A 278 -29.35 -40.86 7.22
C TYR A 278 -30.31 -42.00 6.90
N MET A 279 -31.49 -41.67 6.38
CA MET A 279 -32.45 -42.63 5.90
C MET A 279 -32.29 -42.88 4.40
N TYR A 280 -32.23 -44.13 3.99
CA TYR A 280 -32.16 -44.55 2.61
C TYR A 280 -32.92 -45.86 2.42
N ASN A 281 -33.89 -45.90 1.50
CA ASN A 281 -34.75 -47.06 1.28
C ASN A 281 -35.39 -47.57 2.58
N ASN A 282 -35.91 -46.68 3.43
CA ASN A 282 -36.52 -46.95 4.75
C ASN A 282 -35.58 -47.59 5.79
N ALA A 283 -34.28 -47.64 5.52
CA ALA A 283 -33.28 -48.10 6.49
C ALA A 283 -32.44 -46.91 7.00
N LYS A 284 -32.13 -46.92 8.30
CA LYS A 284 -31.19 -45.97 8.90
C LYS A 284 -29.76 -46.45 8.67
N LEU A 285 -28.99 -45.71 7.93
CA LEU A 285 -27.61 -46.04 7.58
C LEU A 285 -26.64 -45.01 8.19
N LYS A 286 -25.39 -45.42 8.35
CA LYS A 286 -24.29 -44.58 8.79
C LYS A 286 -23.46 -44.15 7.58
N ALA A 287 -23.13 -42.88 7.50
CA ALA A 287 -22.29 -42.35 6.42
C ALA A 287 -20.86 -42.87 6.52
N GLN A 288 -20.26 -43.13 5.38
CA GLN A 288 -18.85 -43.43 5.29
C GLN A 288 -18.04 -42.17 5.65
N LYS A 289 -17.02 -42.34 6.49
CA LYS A 289 -16.06 -41.29 6.86
C LYS A 289 -14.76 -41.47 6.08
N THR A 290 -14.25 -40.39 5.53
CA THR A 290 -12.94 -40.35 4.91
C THR A 290 -12.14 -39.20 5.53
N GLN A 291 -10.94 -39.48 6.02
CA GLN A 291 -10.03 -38.45 6.48
C GLN A 291 -9.41 -37.73 5.29
N ILE A 292 -9.52 -36.40 5.29
CA ILE A 292 -8.96 -35.52 4.26
C ILE A 292 -7.83 -34.72 4.88
N THR A 293 -6.74 -34.61 4.15
CA THR A 293 -5.65 -33.67 4.44
C THR A 293 -5.57 -32.68 3.28
N ASP A 294 -5.94 -31.42 3.54
CA ASP A 294 -5.81 -30.33 2.57
C ASP A 294 -4.59 -29.47 2.89
N MET A 295 -3.86 -29.10 1.86
CA MET A 295 -2.82 -28.08 1.97
C MET A 295 -3.43 -26.71 1.73
N LEU A 296 -3.31 -25.81 2.69
CA LEU A 296 -3.87 -24.48 2.68
C LEU A 296 -2.76 -23.44 2.84
N THR A 297 -2.99 -22.23 2.36
CA THR A 297 -1.99 -21.16 2.47
C THR A 297 -2.59 -19.93 3.13
N TRP A 298 -1.84 -19.29 4.02
CA TRP A 298 -2.24 -18.05 4.68
C TRP A 298 -1.09 -17.05 4.71
N GLY A 299 -1.40 -15.78 4.97
CA GLY A 299 -0.43 -14.69 4.98
C GLY A 299 0.00 -14.32 6.40
N ARG A 300 1.28 -14.48 6.74
CA ARG A 300 1.88 -14.00 7.99
C ARG A 300 2.50 -12.62 7.76
N PRO A 301 2.29 -11.62 8.62
CA PRO A 301 2.97 -10.33 8.49
C PRO A 301 4.49 -10.48 8.36
N ALA A 302 5.08 -9.76 7.41
CA ALA A 302 6.51 -9.85 7.11
C ALA A 302 7.05 -8.52 6.55
N ASN A 303 8.38 -8.38 6.60
CA ASN A 303 9.10 -7.36 5.85
C ASN A 303 9.54 -7.97 4.51
N ASN A 304 8.65 -8.05 3.55
CA ASN A 304 8.82 -8.90 2.37
C ASN A 304 9.13 -8.16 1.07
N SER A 305 9.30 -6.85 1.10
CA SER A 305 9.57 -6.11 -0.13
C SER A 305 10.50 -4.92 0.06
N ARG A 306 11.06 -4.47 -1.06
CA ARG A 306 11.84 -3.25 -1.17
C ARG A 306 11.39 -2.42 -2.35
N SER A 307 11.61 -1.11 -2.30
CA SER A 307 11.42 -0.24 -3.45
C SER A 307 12.52 0.80 -3.59
N LEU A 308 12.75 1.19 -4.84
CA LEU A 308 13.63 2.28 -5.22
C LEU A 308 12.77 3.32 -5.94
N LYS A 309 12.88 4.58 -5.50
CA LYS A 309 12.25 5.72 -6.15
C LYS A 309 13.33 6.74 -6.45
N HIS A 310 13.39 7.24 -7.66
CA HIS A 310 14.23 8.39 -8.00
C HIS A 310 13.53 9.23 -9.06
N GLY A 311 13.89 10.50 -9.09
CA GLY A 311 13.25 11.40 -10.02
C GLY A 311 13.79 12.81 -9.97
N ILE A 312 13.17 13.65 -10.79
CA ILE A 312 13.44 15.08 -10.88
C ILE A 312 12.14 15.82 -10.66
N GLU A 313 12.15 16.76 -9.73
CA GLU A 313 11.09 17.74 -9.53
C GLU A 313 11.57 19.11 -9.99
N TYR A 314 10.69 19.88 -10.60
CA TYR A 314 11.00 21.22 -11.05
C TYR A 314 9.82 22.17 -10.89
N GLY A 315 10.15 23.43 -10.68
CA GLY A 315 9.20 24.52 -10.64
C GLY A 315 9.76 25.77 -11.31
N LEU A 316 8.92 26.51 -11.99
CA LEU A 316 9.22 27.78 -12.62
C LEU A 316 8.07 28.74 -12.41
N ASP A 317 8.31 29.88 -11.78
CA ASP A 317 7.39 30.98 -11.65
C ASP A 317 7.88 32.13 -12.53
N LEU A 318 7.10 32.51 -13.53
CA LEU A 318 7.44 33.59 -14.48
C LEU A 318 6.99 34.98 -13.99
N GLY A 319 6.37 35.02 -12.79
CA GLY A 319 5.79 36.23 -12.24
C GLY A 319 4.59 36.76 -13.03
N VAL A 320 4.27 38.04 -12.85
CA VAL A 320 3.12 38.66 -13.52
C VAL A 320 3.56 39.33 -14.82
N PHE A 321 2.97 38.90 -15.92
CA PHE A 321 3.02 39.59 -17.20
C PHE A 321 2.02 40.74 -17.19
N LYS A 322 2.53 41.97 -17.02
CA LYS A 322 1.74 43.15 -16.75
C LYS A 322 0.63 43.44 -17.78
N PRO A 323 0.87 43.34 -19.12
CA PRO A 323 -0.18 43.64 -20.12
C PRO A 323 -1.43 42.77 -19.96
N LEU A 324 -1.26 41.48 -19.65
CA LEU A 324 -2.35 40.52 -19.45
C LEU A 324 -2.77 40.41 -17.97
N ARG A 325 -2.03 41.02 -17.05
CA ARG A 325 -2.23 40.86 -15.59
C ARG A 325 -2.28 39.41 -15.15
N THR A 326 -1.50 38.59 -15.85
CA THR A 326 -1.49 37.12 -15.68
C THR A 326 -0.13 36.65 -15.15
N SER A 327 -0.14 35.87 -14.11
CA SER A 327 1.02 35.09 -13.68
C SER A 327 0.95 33.67 -14.24
N LEU A 328 2.10 33.10 -14.55
CA LEU A 328 2.24 31.70 -14.94
C LEU A 328 3.22 30.99 -14.02
N SER A 329 2.78 29.94 -13.37
CA SER A 329 3.62 28.98 -12.67
C SER A 329 3.55 27.61 -13.36
N ILE A 330 4.71 26.95 -13.45
CA ILE A 330 4.88 25.65 -14.07
C ILE A 330 5.53 24.76 -13.03
N ASN A 331 4.92 23.62 -12.70
CA ASN A 331 5.48 22.63 -11.78
C ASN A 331 5.35 21.25 -12.41
N GLY A 332 6.36 20.44 -12.23
CA GLY A 332 6.33 19.09 -12.78
C GLY A 332 7.28 18.15 -12.09
N ALA A 333 7.12 16.88 -12.40
CA ALA A 333 7.99 15.84 -11.92
C ALA A 333 8.10 14.70 -12.94
N TRP A 334 9.30 14.16 -13.04
CA TRP A 334 9.53 12.83 -13.58
C TRP A 334 10.00 11.93 -12.45
N PHE A 335 9.44 10.73 -12.35
CA PHE A 335 9.91 9.74 -11.39
C PHE A 335 9.84 8.32 -11.94
N HIS A 336 10.78 7.53 -11.47
CA HIS A 336 10.89 6.09 -11.65
C HIS A 336 10.69 5.41 -10.31
N VAL A 337 9.82 4.40 -10.28
CA VAL A 337 9.56 3.59 -9.07
C VAL A 337 9.68 2.13 -9.45
N SER A 338 10.57 1.40 -8.78
CA SER A 338 10.63 -0.06 -8.85
C SER A 338 10.36 -0.66 -7.47
N ARG A 339 9.48 -1.67 -7.42
CA ARG A 339 9.21 -2.46 -6.22
C ARG A 339 9.47 -3.92 -6.53
N THR A 340 10.10 -4.63 -5.58
CA THR A 340 10.45 -6.05 -5.72
C THR A 340 10.11 -6.79 -4.43
N GLU A 341 9.51 -7.94 -4.54
CA GLU A 341 9.30 -8.88 -3.43
C GLU A 341 10.59 -9.66 -3.16
N GLU A 342 11.00 -9.69 -1.89
CA GLU A 342 12.26 -10.28 -1.44
C GLU A 342 12.09 -11.68 -0.85
N GLU A 343 10.85 -12.10 -0.57
CA GLU A 343 10.52 -13.41 -0.02
C GLU A 343 9.99 -14.35 -1.10
N THR A 344 10.12 -15.65 -0.84
CA THR A 344 9.48 -16.68 -1.64
C THR A 344 7.97 -16.65 -1.43
N SER A 345 7.21 -17.12 -2.41
CA SER A 345 5.76 -17.25 -2.30
C SER A 345 5.31 -18.69 -2.57
N LEU A 346 4.14 -19.05 -2.07
CA LEU A 346 3.54 -20.35 -2.32
C LEU A 346 2.55 -20.25 -3.48
N ASN A 347 2.71 -21.09 -4.48
CA ASN A 347 1.77 -21.22 -5.57
C ASN A 347 0.87 -22.43 -5.32
N TYR A 348 -0.34 -22.15 -4.85
CA TYR A 348 -1.39 -23.12 -4.57
C TYR A 348 -2.31 -23.24 -5.79
N ILE A 349 -2.40 -24.41 -6.40
CA ILE A 349 -3.20 -24.64 -7.61
C ILE A 349 -4.67 -24.84 -7.23
N ASN A 350 -4.97 -25.88 -6.47
CA ASN A 350 -6.31 -26.18 -5.94
C ASN A 350 -6.24 -27.28 -4.88
N ARG A 351 -7.35 -27.54 -4.16
CA ARG A 351 -7.43 -28.54 -3.09
C ARG A 351 -7.17 -29.99 -3.53
N ASN A 352 -7.37 -30.32 -4.80
CA ASN A 352 -7.20 -31.67 -5.32
C ASN A 352 -5.78 -31.93 -5.81
N PHE A 353 -4.93 -30.90 -5.85
CA PHE A 353 -3.55 -31.04 -6.27
C PHE A 353 -2.65 -31.46 -5.10
N ASP A 354 -1.77 -32.43 -5.34
CA ASP A 354 -1.00 -33.06 -4.27
C ASP A 354 0.25 -32.28 -3.85
N TYR A 355 0.51 -31.13 -4.50
CA TYR A 355 1.70 -30.35 -4.30
C TYR A 355 1.40 -28.85 -4.18
N VAL A 356 2.23 -28.15 -3.39
CA VAL A 356 2.25 -26.69 -3.33
C VAL A 356 3.64 -26.23 -3.71
N ALA A 357 3.74 -25.47 -4.79
CA ALA A 357 5.02 -24.96 -5.29
C ALA A 357 5.54 -23.79 -4.44
N VAL A 358 6.84 -23.75 -4.25
CA VAL A 358 7.57 -22.62 -3.67
C VAL A 358 8.19 -21.83 -4.81
N MET A 359 7.66 -20.64 -5.03
CA MET A 359 8.13 -19.74 -6.09
C MET A 359 9.30 -18.89 -5.59
N PRO A 360 10.29 -18.61 -6.45
CA PRO A 360 11.40 -17.73 -6.07
C PRO A 360 10.94 -16.31 -5.77
N SER A 361 11.74 -15.55 -5.04
CA SER A 361 11.60 -14.10 -4.88
C SER A 361 11.89 -13.35 -6.19
N GLY A 362 11.55 -12.06 -6.24
CA GLY A 362 11.93 -11.19 -7.36
C GLY A 362 10.78 -10.75 -8.26
N TYR A 363 9.54 -11.14 -7.93
CA TYR A 363 8.36 -10.56 -8.56
C TYR A 363 8.23 -9.08 -8.17
N GLY A 364 7.84 -8.23 -9.12
CA GLY A 364 7.75 -6.82 -8.85
C GLY A 364 7.12 -6.00 -9.97
N THR A 365 7.14 -4.68 -9.77
CA THR A 365 6.61 -3.71 -10.73
C THR A 365 7.58 -2.56 -10.93
N VAL A 366 7.59 -2.02 -12.15
CA VAL A 366 8.35 -0.82 -12.52
C VAL A 366 7.38 0.18 -13.12
N LYS A 367 7.40 1.42 -12.60
CA LYS A 367 6.54 2.53 -13.04
C LYS A 367 7.39 3.74 -13.37
N ASP A 368 7.08 4.39 -14.50
CA ASP A 368 7.65 5.68 -14.89
C ASP A 368 6.53 6.67 -15.13
N ARG A 369 6.68 7.89 -14.62
CA ARG A 369 5.70 8.95 -14.88
C ARG A 369 6.38 10.29 -15.05
N PHE A 370 5.89 11.05 -16.05
CA PHE A 370 6.28 12.44 -16.27
C PHE A 370 5.03 13.31 -16.42
N ASN A 371 4.90 14.31 -15.58
CA ASN A 371 3.77 15.22 -15.60
C ASN A 371 4.19 16.67 -15.37
N THR A 372 3.39 17.60 -15.90
CA THR A 372 3.55 19.06 -15.73
C THR A 372 2.20 19.70 -15.44
N THR A 373 2.17 20.62 -14.52
CA THR A 373 1.01 21.48 -14.22
C THR A 373 1.35 22.93 -14.59
N PHE A 374 0.55 23.51 -15.47
CA PHE A 374 0.58 24.93 -15.80
C PHE A 374 -0.57 25.62 -15.07
N ARG A 375 -0.26 26.68 -14.32
CA ARG A 375 -1.25 27.45 -13.60
C ARG A 375 -1.17 28.90 -14.02
N PHE A 376 -2.23 29.39 -14.64
CA PHE A 376 -2.43 30.77 -15.06
C PHE A 376 -3.35 31.46 -14.05
N ILE A 377 -2.93 32.60 -13.51
CA ILE A 377 -3.76 33.42 -12.62
C ILE A 377 -3.83 34.81 -13.22
N THR A 378 -5.00 35.17 -13.68
CA THR A 378 -5.31 36.51 -14.25
C THR A 378 -6.14 37.31 -13.26
N HIS A 379 -5.62 38.43 -12.78
CA HIS A 379 -6.31 39.32 -11.86
C HIS A 379 -6.76 40.57 -12.60
N LEU A 380 -8.09 40.80 -12.61
CA LEU A 380 -8.74 41.97 -13.22
C LEU A 380 -9.32 42.87 -12.12
N PRO A 381 -8.51 43.81 -11.58
CA PRO A 381 -8.94 44.66 -10.45
C PRO A 381 -10.16 45.53 -10.77
N ALA A 382 -10.30 46.02 -12.02
CA ALA A 382 -11.40 46.87 -12.44
C ALA A 382 -12.78 46.22 -12.22
N VAL A 383 -12.85 44.90 -12.40
CA VAL A 383 -14.07 44.09 -12.19
C VAL A 383 -13.99 43.22 -10.94
N LYS A 384 -12.91 43.35 -10.14
CA LYS A 384 -12.66 42.55 -8.92
C LYS A 384 -12.83 41.05 -9.16
N MET A 385 -12.20 40.55 -10.22
CA MET A 385 -12.30 39.16 -10.63
C MET A 385 -10.89 38.53 -10.75
N ILE A 386 -10.78 37.28 -10.32
CA ILE A 386 -9.58 36.45 -10.47
C ILE A 386 -9.97 35.21 -11.25
N PHE A 387 -9.28 34.98 -12.35
CA PHE A 387 -9.41 33.78 -13.16
C PHE A 387 -8.19 32.87 -12.92
N THR A 388 -8.44 31.67 -12.49
CA THR A 388 -7.37 30.65 -12.35
C THR A 388 -7.66 29.49 -13.31
N THR A 389 -6.78 29.29 -14.27
CA THR A 389 -6.82 28.13 -15.17
C THR A 389 -5.66 27.21 -14.82
N THR A 390 -5.94 25.94 -14.58
CA THR A 390 -4.94 24.92 -14.31
C THR A 390 -5.00 23.86 -15.40
N VAL A 391 -3.86 23.63 -16.08
CA VAL A 391 -3.71 22.59 -17.09
C VAL A 391 -2.73 21.57 -16.56
N GLN A 392 -3.21 20.37 -16.27
CA GLN A 392 -2.38 19.23 -15.83
C GLN A 392 -2.13 18.32 -17.03
N VAL A 393 -0.88 18.16 -17.41
CA VAL A 393 -0.48 17.31 -18.53
C VAL A 393 0.29 16.11 -18.00
N VAL A 394 -0.14 14.92 -18.36
CA VAL A 394 0.64 13.69 -18.20
C VAL A 394 1.26 13.37 -19.55
N TRP A 395 2.56 13.57 -19.67
CA TRP A 395 3.32 13.37 -20.90
C TRP A 395 3.64 11.91 -21.12
N TYR A 396 3.93 11.21 -20.03
CA TYR A 396 4.30 9.81 -20.03
C TYR A 396 3.81 9.16 -18.75
N ASP A 397 3.24 7.97 -18.86
CA ASP A 397 2.83 7.13 -17.73
C ASP A 397 2.95 5.69 -18.21
N SER A 398 3.77 4.89 -17.55
CA SER A 398 3.96 3.50 -17.91
C SER A 398 4.12 2.60 -16.71
N GLU A 399 3.70 1.35 -16.87
CA GLU A 399 3.85 0.29 -15.89
C GLU A 399 4.24 -1.01 -16.58
N ARG A 400 5.09 -1.80 -15.94
CA ARG A 400 5.36 -3.18 -16.32
C ARG A 400 5.58 -4.05 -15.09
N MET A 401 5.24 -5.32 -15.19
CA MET A 401 5.67 -6.34 -14.25
C MET A 401 7.09 -6.79 -14.57
N VAL A 402 7.80 -7.25 -13.55
CA VAL A 402 9.12 -7.85 -13.65
C VAL A 402 9.18 -9.09 -12.76
N TYR A 403 9.99 -10.07 -13.14
CA TYR A 403 10.30 -11.20 -12.29
C TYR A 403 11.79 -11.51 -12.48
N ASN A 404 12.61 -10.92 -11.61
CA ASN A 404 14.05 -10.92 -11.78
C ASN A 404 14.76 -11.63 -10.61
N ASP A 405 15.92 -12.19 -10.89
CA ASP A 405 16.83 -12.67 -9.85
C ASP A 405 17.54 -11.49 -9.14
N ALA A 406 18.38 -11.81 -8.17
CA ALA A 406 19.14 -10.80 -7.42
C ALA A 406 20.13 -10.00 -8.29
N SER A 407 20.56 -10.56 -9.42
CA SER A 407 21.45 -9.93 -10.40
C SER A 407 20.69 -9.08 -11.42
N GLY A 408 19.34 -9.09 -11.39
CA GLY A 408 18.49 -8.35 -12.31
C GLY A 408 18.14 -9.09 -13.61
N ASN A 409 18.56 -10.36 -13.77
CA ASN A 409 18.19 -11.17 -14.93
C ASN A 409 16.76 -11.67 -14.79
N SER A 410 16.04 -11.74 -15.92
CA SER A 410 14.68 -12.29 -15.93
C SER A 410 14.66 -13.76 -15.55
N ARG A 411 13.76 -14.13 -14.64
CA ARG A 411 13.46 -15.53 -14.29
C ARG A 411 12.46 -16.17 -15.25
N THR A 412 11.85 -15.41 -16.16
CA THR A 412 10.85 -15.93 -17.10
C THR A 412 11.51 -16.57 -18.31
N ARG A 413 10.96 -17.69 -18.75
CA ARG A 413 11.29 -18.36 -20.04
C ARG A 413 10.03 -18.67 -20.81
N ILE A 414 10.12 -18.75 -22.13
CA ILE A 414 9.00 -19.15 -22.98
C ILE A 414 8.80 -20.66 -22.85
N VAL A 415 7.56 -21.06 -22.61
CA VAL A 415 7.11 -22.46 -22.61
C VAL A 415 5.86 -22.60 -23.45
N ASN A 416 5.78 -23.68 -24.25
CA ASN A 416 4.56 -24.05 -24.93
C ASN A 416 3.75 -25.00 -24.02
N TYR A 417 2.51 -24.62 -23.73
CA TYR A 417 1.60 -25.45 -22.96
C TYR A 417 0.25 -25.52 -23.68
N GLN A 418 -0.17 -26.72 -24.02
CA GLN A 418 -1.39 -27.00 -24.77
C GLN A 418 -1.51 -26.18 -26.08
N GLY A 419 -0.40 -26.07 -26.83
CA GLY A 419 -0.36 -25.36 -28.12
C GLY A 419 -0.33 -23.83 -28.03
N ARG A 420 -0.11 -23.27 -26.83
CA ARG A 420 0.02 -21.81 -26.60
C ARG A 420 1.33 -21.51 -25.90
N ASP A 421 1.92 -20.38 -26.26
CA ASP A 421 3.14 -19.89 -25.62
C ASP A 421 2.81 -19.04 -24.40
N TYR A 422 3.55 -19.30 -23.33
CA TYR A 422 3.50 -18.58 -22.05
C TYR A 422 4.89 -18.16 -21.62
N LEU A 423 4.98 -17.11 -20.81
CA LEU A 423 6.14 -16.84 -20.00
C LEU A 423 5.99 -17.60 -18.66
N ALA A 424 6.91 -18.49 -18.37
CA ALA A 424 6.87 -19.31 -17.17
C ALA A 424 8.03 -19.00 -16.25
N VAL A 425 7.78 -19.10 -14.93
CA VAL A 425 8.77 -19.10 -13.87
C VAL A 425 8.74 -20.48 -13.21
N ASP A 426 9.91 -21.11 -13.12
CA ASP A 426 10.06 -22.39 -12.44
C ASP A 426 10.01 -22.19 -10.92
N PRO A 427 9.38 -23.10 -10.16
CA PRO A 427 9.52 -23.12 -8.70
C PRO A 427 10.98 -23.37 -8.30
N ILE A 428 11.31 -23.08 -7.05
CA ILE A 428 12.58 -23.52 -6.44
C ILE A 428 12.45 -24.90 -5.79
N GLY A 429 11.23 -25.32 -5.51
CA GLY A 429 10.86 -26.61 -4.93
C GLY A 429 9.37 -26.68 -4.68
N TYR A 430 8.93 -27.73 -4.00
CA TYR A 430 7.53 -27.92 -3.65
C TYR A 430 7.38 -28.78 -2.39
N TYR A 431 6.25 -28.64 -1.72
CA TYR A 431 5.80 -29.50 -0.64
C TYR A 431 4.73 -30.47 -1.14
N ASP A 432 4.77 -31.70 -0.67
CA ASP A 432 3.70 -32.69 -0.84
C ASP A 432 2.70 -32.67 0.34
N ARG A 433 1.66 -33.50 0.27
CA ARG A 433 0.65 -33.62 1.34
C ARG A 433 1.21 -34.15 2.66
N SER A 434 2.35 -34.83 2.66
CA SER A 434 3.02 -35.31 3.87
C SER A 434 3.90 -34.25 4.54
N GLY A 435 4.08 -33.09 3.87
CA GLY A 435 4.96 -32.03 4.32
C GLY A 435 6.41 -32.18 3.91
N HIS A 436 6.72 -33.17 3.07
CA HIS A 436 8.08 -33.35 2.55
C HIS A 436 8.37 -32.31 1.48
N TYR A 437 9.52 -31.63 1.60
CA TYR A 437 10.01 -30.66 0.62
C TYR A 437 10.94 -31.34 -0.39
N THR A 438 10.75 -31.04 -1.67
CA THR A 438 11.59 -31.51 -2.77
C THR A 438 12.10 -30.32 -3.58
N ASP A 439 13.41 -30.25 -3.82
CA ASP A 439 14.01 -29.24 -4.68
C ASP A 439 13.57 -29.43 -6.13
N TRP A 440 13.30 -28.30 -6.81
CA TRP A 440 12.95 -28.33 -8.22
C TRP A 440 14.16 -28.67 -9.10
N GLN A 441 13.95 -29.60 -10.03
CA GLN A 441 14.92 -29.96 -11.05
C GLN A 441 14.38 -29.58 -12.44
N PRO A 442 15.23 -29.06 -13.37
CA PRO A 442 14.77 -28.58 -14.67
C PRO A 442 13.98 -29.63 -15.50
N GLN A 443 14.30 -30.92 -15.38
CA GLN A 443 13.58 -32.01 -16.05
C GLN A 443 12.13 -32.17 -15.56
N MET A 444 11.80 -31.73 -14.35
CA MET A 444 10.45 -31.80 -13.79
C MET A 444 9.45 -30.92 -14.57
N ALA A 445 9.94 -29.92 -15.29
CA ALA A 445 9.13 -29.12 -16.19
C ALA A 445 8.51 -29.91 -17.35
N ASN A 446 9.04 -31.08 -17.66
CA ASN A 446 8.53 -31.98 -18.72
C ASN A 446 7.56 -33.04 -18.17
N ASP A 447 7.43 -33.19 -16.87
CA ASP A 447 6.46 -34.08 -16.25
C ASP A 447 5.04 -33.51 -16.38
N ALA A 448 4.07 -34.36 -16.72
CA ALA A 448 2.69 -33.94 -17.01
C ALA A 448 1.96 -33.34 -15.79
N THR A 449 2.34 -33.77 -14.57
CA THR A 449 1.76 -33.28 -13.30
C THR A 449 2.57 -32.15 -12.72
N LEU A 450 3.90 -32.33 -12.62
CA LEU A 450 4.77 -31.35 -11.97
C LEU A 450 4.85 -30.03 -12.75
N CYS A 451 4.77 -30.07 -14.09
CA CYS A 451 4.75 -28.87 -14.91
C CYS A 451 3.60 -27.90 -14.55
N LEU A 452 2.53 -28.38 -13.92
CA LEU A 452 1.43 -27.53 -13.46
C LEU A 452 1.84 -26.58 -12.34
N MET A 453 2.92 -26.89 -11.59
CA MET A 453 3.46 -26.04 -10.53
C MET A 453 4.21 -24.81 -11.03
N MET A 454 4.65 -24.80 -12.31
CA MET A 454 5.23 -23.60 -12.91
C MET A 454 4.22 -22.47 -12.94
N GLN A 455 4.60 -21.27 -12.52
CA GLN A 455 3.76 -20.09 -12.64
C GLN A 455 3.83 -19.59 -14.09
N ARG A 456 2.70 -19.62 -14.79
CA ARG A 456 2.58 -19.23 -16.20
C ARG A 456 1.85 -17.90 -16.32
N PHE A 457 2.43 -17.02 -17.13
CA PHE A 457 1.89 -15.71 -17.47
C PHE A 457 1.65 -15.65 -18.98
N GLN A 458 0.69 -14.85 -19.40
CA GLN A 458 0.53 -14.52 -20.81
C GLN A 458 1.80 -13.83 -21.32
N THR A 459 2.17 -14.03 -22.58
CA THR A 459 3.40 -13.47 -23.15
C THR A 459 3.49 -11.95 -23.04
N TYR A 460 2.34 -11.26 -23.03
CA TYR A 460 2.24 -9.81 -22.88
C TYR A 460 2.26 -9.31 -21.43
N ALA A 461 2.28 -10.19 -20.42
CA ALA A 461 2.18 -9.80 -19.02
C ALA A 461 3.35 -8.92 -18.52
N PHE A 462 4.52 -9.10 -19.11
CA PHE A 462 5.74 -8.33 -18.76
C PHE A 462 6.06 -7.21 -19.78
N GLU A 463 5.21 -7.02 -20.78
CA GLU A 463 5.34 -5.89 -21.68
C GLU A 463 5.06 -4.57 -20.96
N LYS A 464 5.67 -3.49 -21.46
CA LYS A 464 5.40 -2.16 -20.93
C LYS A 464 4.01 -1.68 -21.37
N ASP A 465 3.12 -1.43 -20.39
CA ASP A 465 1.86 -0.74 -20.63
C ASP A 465 2.11 0.77 -20.59
N VAL A 466 1.79 1.45 -21.69
CA VAL A 466 2.04 2.89 -21.84
C VAL A 466 0.73 3.62 -22.09
N VAL A 467 0.43 4.55 -21.20
CA VAL A 467 -0.71 5.46 -21.35
C VAL A 467 -0.31 6.61 -22.31
N LYS A 468 -1.08 6.79 -23.39
CA LYS A 468 -0.88 7.93 -24.30
C LYS A 468 -1.03 9.27 -23.58
N PRO A 469 -0.23 10.31 -23.93
CA PRO A 469 -0.33 11.62 -23.28
C PRO A 469 -1.74 12.18 -23.21
N TRP A 470 -2.04 12.87 -22.13
CA TRP A 470 -3.34 13.46 -21.90
C TRP A 470 -3.25 14.72 -21.03
N ALA A 471 -4.25 15.60 -21.10
CA ALA A 471 -4.29 16.84 -20.35
C ALA A 471 -5.67 17.07 -19.74
N LEU A 472 -5.69 17.49 -18.47
CA LEU A 472 -6.86 17.87 -17.70
C LEU A 472 -6.90 19.39 -17.55
N PHE A 473 -8.07 19.97 -17.79
CA PHE A 473 -8.30 21.42 -17.72
C PHE A 473 -9.27 21.74 -16.60
N ASN A 474 -8.82 22.54 -15.65
CA ASN A 474 -9.62 23.03 -14.52
C ASN A 474 -9.66 24.55 -14.54
N PHE A 475 -10.78 25.10 -14.11
CA PHE A 475 -11.02 26.53 -14.09
C PHE A 475 -11.63 26.97 -12.77
N ARG A 476 -11.19 28.11 -12.23
CA ARG A 476 -11.80 28.77 -11.09
C ARG A 476 -11.95 30.25 -11.38
N LEU A 477 -13.15 30.77 -11.17
CA LEU A 477 -13.48 32.19 -11.20
C LEU A 477 -13.78 32.63 -9.78
N THR A 478 -13.07 33.65 -9.30
CA THR A 478 -13.35 34.27 -7.99
C THR A 478 -13.77 35.71 -8.20
N LYS A 479 -14.90 36.09 -7.64
CA LYS A 479 -15.39 37.46 -7.57
C LYS A 479 -15.21 37.98 -6.15
N GLU A 480 -14.46 39.07 -6.01
CA GLU A 480 -14.32 39.78 -4.73
C GLU A 480 -15.51 40.67 -4.49
N LEU A 481 -16.23 40.48 -3.38
CA LEU A 481 -17.40 41.25 -2.94
C LEU A 481 -16.98 42.23 -1.83
N GLY A 482 -16.31 43.30 -2.23
CA GLY A 482 -15.75 44.26 -1.31
C GLY A 482 -14.60 43.69 -0.48
N ARG A 483 -14.57 44.07 0.81
CA ARG A 483 -13.57 43.52 1.78
C ARG A 483 -14.11 42.37 2.61
N ILE A 484 -15.42 42.08 2.48
CA ILE A 484 -16.16 41.22 3.40
C ILE A 484 -16.25 39.78 2.88
N ALA A 485 -16.37 39.57 1.57
CA ALA A 485 -16.59 38.23 1.04
C ALA A 485 -15.95 38.01 -0.33
N GLU A 486 -15.76 36.74 -0.67
CA GLU A 486 -15.38 36.25 -1.99
C GLU A 486 -16.37 35.16 -2.42
N LEU A 487 -16.83 35.22 -3.66
CA LEU A 487 -17.61 34.18 -4.32
C LEU A 487 -16.74 33.51 -5.36
N SER A 488 -16.54 32.19 -5.25
CA SER A 488 -15.77 31.42 -6.21
C SER A 488 -16.65 30.39 -6.89
N PHE A 489 -16.46 30.23 -8.19
CA PHE A 489 -17.01 29.14 -9.00
C PHE A 489 -15.85 28.29 -9.53
N THR A 490 -15.95 26.97 -9.40
CA THR A 490 -14.95 26.00 -9.89
C THR A 490 -15.57 25.08 -10.90
N ALA A 491 -14.82 24.76 -11.95
CA ALA A 491 -15.16 23.75 -12.96
C ALA A 491 -13.96 22.83 -13.17
N ASN A 492 -14.09 21.59 -12.76
CA ASN A 492 -13.05 20.56 -12.96
C ASN A 492 -13.38 19.74 -14.19
N ASN A 493 -12.35 19.40 -14.97
CA ASN A 493 -12.49 18.78 -16.28
C ASN A 493 -13.53 19.50 -17.15
N PHE A 494 -13.46 20.84 -17.21
CA PHE A 494 -14.49 21.64 -17.90
C PHE A 494 -14.57 21.35 -19.41
N THR A 495 -13.56 20.69 -19.98
CA THR A 495 -13.59 20.20 -21.35
C THR A 495 -14.37 18.90 -21.51
N ASN A 496 -14.85 18.33 -20.40
CA ASN A 496 -15.61 17.06 -20.33
C ASN A 496 -14.97 15.92 -21.13
N LYS A 497 -13.66 15.84 -21.08
CA LYS A 497 -12.95 14.76 -21.78
C LYS A 497 -13.10 13.46 -21.02
N ARG A 498 -13.35 12.36 -21.72
CA ARG A 498 -13.51 11.01 -21.18
C ARG A 498 -12.66 10.05 -21.99
N LYS A 499 -11.35 10.02 -21.69
CA LYS A 499 -10.44 9.10 -22.36
C LYS A 499 -10.31 7.82 -21.55
N TRP A 500 -10.45 6.70 -22.22
CA TRP A 500 -10.24 5.37 -21.65
C TRP A 500 -8.86 4.84 -22.04
N HIS A 501 -8.25 4.11 -21.13
CA HIS A 501 -7.05 3.34 -21.37
C HIS A 501 -7.35 1.86 -21.10
N THR A 502 -6.94 0.99 -22.02
CA THR A 502 -7.01 -0.46 -21.82
C THR A 502 -5.64 -0.93 -21.37
N ASN A 503 -5.56 -1.46 -20.16
CA ASN A 503 -4.32 -2.00 -19.63
C ASN A 503 -3.93 -3.27 -20.40
N LYS A 504 -2.69 -3.36 -20.86
CA LYS A 504 -2.20 -4.49 -21.67
C LYS A 504 -2.13 -5.81 -20.89
N HIS A 505 -1.89 -5.74 -19.57
CA HIS A 505 -1.70 -6.93 -18.74
C HIS A 505 -3.02 -7.57 -18.31
N THR A 506 -4.01 -6.74 -17.98
CA THR A 506 -5.30 -7.18 -17.42
C THR A 506 -6.44 -7.09 -18.41
N LEU A 507 -6.25 -6.40 -19.53
CA LEU A 507 -7.27 -6.02 -20.51
C LEU A 507 -8.41 -5.18 -19.91
N ALA A 508 -8.27 -4.75 -18.66
CA ALA A 508 -9.23 -3.90 -17.98
C ALA A 508 -9.18 -2.48 -18.55
N LYS A 509 -10.37 -1.91 -18.76
CA LYS A 509 -10.52 -0.51 -19.17
C LYS A 509 -10.67 0.38 -17.96
N ARG A 510 -9.90 1.46 -17.89
CA ARG A 510 -10.04 2.51 -16.88
C ARG A 510 -10.22 3.88 -17.51
N GLN A 511 -11.06 4.70 -16.94
CA GLN A 511 -11.18 6.11 -17.32
C GLN A 511 -10.00 6.89 -16.75
N LEU A 512 -9.34 7.71 -17.59
CA LEU A 512 -8.17 8.50 -17.18
C LEU A 512 -8.55 9.84 -16.56
N TYR A 513 -9.69 10.40 -16.94
CA TYR A 513 -10.17 11.69 -16.47
C TYR A 513 -11.18 11.52 -15.35
N PRO A 514 -11.17 12.38 -14.32
CA PRO A 514 -12.29 12.49 -13.40
C PRO A 514 -13.51 13.00 -14.15
N ASP A 515 -14.69 12.72 -13.64
CA ASP A 515 -15.91 13.31 -14.19
C ASP A 515 -15.89 14.82 -14.06
N MET A 516 -16.55 15.48 -15.02
CA MET A 516 -16.74 16.93 -14.95
C MET A 516 -17.65 17.25 -13.77
N TYR A 517 -17.20 18.18 -12.92
CA TYR A 517 -18.04 18.69 -11.85
C TYR A 517 -17.85 20.20 -11.65
N PHE A 518 -18.89 20.83 -11.11
CA PHE A 518 -18.92 22.24 -10.78
C PHE A 518 -19.10 22.42 -9.27
N GLY A 519 -18.51 23.48 -8.72
CA GLY A 519 -18.65 23.83 -7.33
C GLY A 519 -18.72 25.34 -7.16
N ALA A 520 -19.45 25.80 -6.13
CA ALA A 520 -19.47 27.17 -5.69
C ALA A 520 -19.05 27.28 -4.23
N GLU A 521 -18.31 28.32 -3.89
CA GLU A 521 -17.77 28.57 -2.56
C GLU A 521 -17.99 30.06 -2.22
N VAL A 522 -18.48 30.32 -1.03
CA VAL A 522 -18.54 31.71 -0.47
C VAL A 522 -17.60 31.73 0.73
N LYS A 523 -16.62 32.62 0.71
CA LYS A 523 -15.69 32.87 1.79
C LYS A 523 -15.91 34.22 2.40
N PHE A 524 -16.21 34.27 3.69
CA PHE A 524 -16.28 35.51 4.47
C PHE A 524 -14.91 35.81 5.09
N LYS A 525 -14.57 37.12 5.12
CA LYS A 525 -13.36 37.66 5.77
C LYS A 525 -13.81 38.46 6.97
N PHE A 526 -13.47 38.03 8.16
CA PHE A 526 -13.77 38.71 9.43
C PHE A 526 -12.57 39.49 9.92
#